data_a358a654b4608443891ed489c22dbb85
#
_entry.id   a358a654b4608443891ed489c22dbb85
#
_cell.length_a   1.000
_cell.length_b   1.000
_cell.length_c   1.000
_cell.angle_alpha   90.00
_cell.angle_beta   90.00
_cell.angle_gamma   90.00
#
_symmetry.space_group_name_H-M   'P 1'
#
loop_
_entity.id
_entity.type
_entity.pdbx_description
1 polymer ?
#
loop_
_entity_poly.entity_id
_entity_poly.type
_entity_poly.pdbx_seq_one_letter_code
_entity_poly.pdbx_strand_id
1 'polypeptide(L)'
;MKLTEELVLIERFYPSSSKCVNSILHSLISNAENKNRIEGPTSRYYLSSFTPFKEQESLSPLLLWIEHVIINEIVNIPLTCPEVWGCIYNQGDYINTHTHKQGDMIDCSIPNYFSFVYYVNAPEGSSPLVFPTSGHEVEAVEGKVVIFESRLRHTIPPNQCEGRCILAGNFVSSTPGVINA
;
A
#
# COMPACT_ATOMS: atom_id res chain seq x y z
N MET A 1 7.89 12.42 -28.25
CA MET A 1 8.27 12.98 -26.95
C MET A 1 7.90 11.92 -25.91
N LYS A 2 8.88 11.16 -25.36
CA LYS A 2 8.63 10.23 -24.26
C LYS A 2 8.59 11.08 -23.00
N LEU A 3 7.41 11.27 -22.41
CA LEU A 3 7.29 11.73 -21.04
C LEU A 3 7.76 10.57 -20.17
N THR A 4 8.99 10.62 -19.72
CA THR A 4 9.46 9.81 -18.60
C THR A 4 8.82 10.44 -17.35
N GLU A 5 7.73 9.85 -16.85
CA GLU A 5 7.30 10.14 -15.49
C GLU A 5 8.47 9.77 -14.58
N GLU A 6 9.01 10.72 -13.83
CA GLU A 6 9.95 10.42 -12.77
C GLU A 6 9.18 9.59 -11.74
N LEU A 7 9.55 8.33 -11.62
CA LEU A 7 8.92 7.38 -10.71
C LEU A 7 9.47 7.66 -9.30
N VAL A 8 8.67 8.28 -8.44
CA VAL A 8 9.01 8.33 -7.01
C VAL A 8 8.55 7.01 -6.39
N LEU A 9 9.53 6.13 -6.16
CA LEU A 9 9.33 4.84 -5.54
C LEU A 9 10.47 4.56 -4.58
N ILE A 10 10.14 4.20 -3.35
CA ILE A 10 11.07 3.82 -2.30
C ILE A 10 10.76 2.40 -1.84
N GLU A 11 11.79 1.56 -1.79
CA GLU A 11 11.75 0.25 -1.16
C GLU A 11 12.59 0.28 0.12
N ARG A 12 11.99 -0.14 1.24
CA ARG A 12 12.67 -0.25 2.54
C ARG A 12 12.23 -1.52 3.26
N PHE A 13 13.06 -2.03 4.14
CA PHE A 13 12.66 -3.05 5.09
C PHE A 13 12.29 -2.39 6.42
N TYR A 14 11.13 -2.74 6.96
CA TYR A 14 10.71 -2.27 8.28
C TYR A 14 11.64 -2.84 9.35
N PRO A 15 12.39 -1.99 10.10
CA PRO A 15 13.42 -2.47 11.02
C PRO A 15 12.89 -3.36 12.15
N SER A 16 11.65 -3.14 12.57
CA SER A 16 10.99 -3.94 13.59
C SER A 16 10.22 -5.13 13.01
N SER A 17 10.34 -5.40 11.69
CA SER A 17 9.75 -6.57 11.08
C SER A 17 10.36 -7.83 11.69
N SER A 18 9.49 -8.72 12.14
CA SER A 18 9.85 -10.02 12.67
C SER A 18 8.71 -10.99 12.43
N LYS A 19 8.99 -12.28 12.51
CA LYS A 19 7.94 -13.31 12.41
C LYS A 19 6.81 -13.08 13.41
N CYS A 20 7.12 -12.60 14.61
CA CYS A 20 6.12 -12.31 15.66
C CYS A 20 5.23 -11.13 15.24
N VAL A 21 5.82 -10.00 14.85
CA VAL A 21 5.07 -8.81 14.39
C VAL A 21 4.21 -9.15 13.18
N ASN A 22 4.78 -9.82 12.18
CA ASN A 22 4.05 -10.19 10.98
C ASN A 22 2.93 -11.20 11.26
N SER A 23 3.10 -12.13 12.20
CA SER A 23 2.04 -13.03 12.64
C SER A 23 0.88 -12.30 13.31
N ILE A 24 1.16 -11.27 14.11
CA ILE A 24 0.12 -10.41 14.71
C ILE A 24 -0.64 -9.66 13.62
N LEU A 25 0.07 -9.02 12.69
CA LEU A 25 -0.56 -8.30 11.58
C LEU A 25 -1.36 -9.23 10.66
N HIS A 26 -0.82 -10.41 10.35
CA HIS A 26 -1.52 -11.42 9.56
C HIS A 26 -2.80 -11.88 10.26
N SER A 27 -2.74 -12.15 11.57
CA SER A 27 -3.92 -12.53 12.36
C SER A 27 -4.98 -11.43 12.39
N LEU A 28 -4.55 -10.17 12.56
CA LEU A 28 -5.43 -9.01 12.51
C LEU A 28 -6.18 -8.93 11.17
N ILE A 29 -5.48 -9.08 10.05
CA ILE A 29 -6.07 -9.00 8.71
C ILE A 29 -6.98 -10.22 8.44
N SER A 30 -6.53 -11.42 8.80
CA SER A 30 -7.24 -12.66 8.50
C SER A 30 -8.52 -12.82 9.31
N ASN A 31 -8.56 -12.31 10.53
CA ASN A 31 -9.69 -12.44 11.46
C ASN A 31 -10.53 -11.16 11.57
N ALA A 32 -10.29 -10.15 10.72
CA ALA A 32 -11.08 -8.93 10.75
C ALA A 32 -12.57 -9.22 10.48
N GLU A 33 -13.44 -8.70 11.33
CA GLU A 33 -14.90 -8.91 11.22
C GLU A 33 -15.47 -8.35 9.90
N ASN A 34 -14.84 -7.30 9.37
CA ASN A 34 -15.21 -6.67 8.10
C ASN A 34 -14.49 -7.26 6.87
N LYS A 35 -13.85 -8.42 7.01
CA LYS A 35 -13.19 -9.08 5.90
C LYS A 35 -14.19 -9.54 4.85
N ASN A 36 -14.05 -9.02 3.64
CA ASN A 36 -14.93 -9.32 2.52
C ASN A 36 -14.15 -9.93 1.35
N ARG A 37 -14.78 -10.84 0.63
CA ARG A 37 -14.29 -11.33 -0.65
C ARG A 37 -14.66 -10.35 -1.74
N ILE A 38 -13.66 -9.76 -2.37
CA ILE A 38 -13.83 -8.98 -3.61
C ILE A 38 -13.72 -9.95 -4.77
N GLU A 39 -14.76 -9.99 -5.59
CA GLU A 39 -14.82 -10.85 -6.76
C GLU A 39 -15.51 -10.13 -7.91
N GLY A 40 -14.72 -9.67 -8.85
CA GLY A 40 -15.18 -8.86 -9.97
C GLY A 40 -14.28 -9.00 -11.19
N PRO A 41 -14.66 -8.39 -12.31
CA PRO A 41 -13.90 -8.51 -13.56
C PRO A 41 -12.53 -7.83 -13.49
N THR A 42 -12.31 -6.93 -12.52
CA THR A 42 -11.08 -6.15 -12.39
C THR A 42 -10.22 -6.57 -11.22
N SER A 43 -10.75 -7.34 -10.28
CA SER A 43 -10.03 -7.71 -9.08
C SER A 43 -10.64 -8.92 -8.38
N ARG A 44 -9.78 -9.70 -7.74
CA ARG A 44 -10.14 -10.85 -6.92
C ARG A 44 -9.16 -10.98 -5.76
N TYR A 45 -9.63 -10.81 -4.52
CA TYR A 45 -8.86 -10.94 -3.28
C TYR A 45 -9.76 -10.79 -2.05
N TYR A 46 -9.24 -11.02 -0.84
CA TYR A 46 -9.91 -10.65 0.40
C TYR A 46 -9.47 -9.28 0.87
N LEU A 47 -10.41 -8.45 1.29
CA LEU A 47 -10.20 -7.09 1.78
C LEU A 47 -10.69 -6.96 3.22
N SER A 48 -9.89 -6.34 4.08
CA SER A 48 -10.26 -5.91 5.43
C SER A 48 -9.91 -4.43 5.59
N SER A 49 -10.86 -3.61 6.05
CA SER A 49 -10.62 -2.18 6.29
C SER A 49 -10.31 -1.92 7.77
N PHE A 50 -9.35 -1.04 8.02
CA PHE A 50 -8.92 -0.59 9.35
C PHE A 50 -9.07 0.93 9.50
N THR A 51 -10.07 1.50 8.86
CA THR A 51 -10.35 2.94 8.92
C THR A 51 -11.59 3.20 9.79
N PRO A 52 -11.50 4.00 10.84
CA PRO A 52 -10.30 4.68 11.38
C PRO A 52 -9.37 3.72 12.13
N PHE A 53 -8.09 3.70 11.73
CA PHE A 53 -7.08 2.79 12.29
C PHE A 53 -6.65 3.14 13.73
N LYS A 54 -7.06 4.29 14.27
CA LYS A 54 -6.73 4.73 15.65
C LYS A 54 -7.10 3.72 16.74
N GLU A 55 -8.01 2.80 16.40
CA GLU A 55 -8.43 1.72 17.30
C GLU A 55 -7.51 0.48 17.23
N GLN A 56 -6.53 0.49 16.29
CA GLN A 56 -5.63 -0.62 16.04
C GLN A 56 -4.20 -0.26 16.47
N GLU A 57 -3.93 -0.30 17.76
CA GLU A 57 -2.61 0.06 18.34
C GLU A 57 -1.45 -0.71 17.70
N SER A 58 -1.68 -1.95 17.27
CA SER A 58 -0.66 -2.80 16.62
C SER A 58 -0.17 -2.27 15.27
N LEU A 59 -0.92 -1.39 14.60
CA LEU A 59 -0.54 -0.77 13.33
C LEU A 59 0.31 0.49 13.52
N SER A 60 0.16 1.17 14.65
CA SER A 60 0.77 2.48 14.89
C SER A 60 2.29 2.52 14.70
N PRO A 61 3.08 1.57 15.21
CA PRO A 61 4.54 1.61 15.05
C PRO A 61 4.98 1.55 13.58
N LEU A 62 4.33 0.72 12.77
CA LEU A 62 4.62 0.60 11.34
C LEU A 62 4.23 1.87 10.60
N LEU A 63 3.03 2.42 10.85
CA LEU A 63 2.54 3.62 10.17
C LEU A 63 3.38 4.86 10.50
N LEU A 64 3.75 5.04 11.76
CA LEU A 64 4.65 6.12 12.18
C LEU A 64 6.03 6.01 11.52
N TRP A 65 6.55 4.80 11.40
CA TRP A 65 7.82 4.59 10.71
C TRP A 65 7.71 4.88 9.21
N ILE A 66 6.63 4.47 8.53
CA ILE A 66 6.41 4.80 7.12
C ILE A 66 6.29 6.31 6.92
N GLU A 67 5.49 6.99 7.76
CA GLU A 67 5.38 8.45 7.75
C GLU A 67 6.74 9.12 7.87
N HIS A 68 7.56 8.67 8.83
CA HIS A 68 8.92 9.17 9.02
C HIS A 68 9.80 8.99 7.78
N VAL A 69 9.73 7.84 7.11
CA VAL A 69 10.45 7.60 5.84
C VAL A 69 9.99 8.59 4.77
N ILE A 70 8.68 8.79 4.60
CA ILE A 70 8.16 9.72 3.59
C ILE A 70 8.64 11.14 3.86
N ILE A 71 8.52 11.61 5.12
CA ILE A 71 8.90 12.97 5.50
C ILE A 71 10.39 13.23 5.29
N ASN A 72 11.25 12.28 5.60
CA ASN A 72 12.70 12.49 5.52
C ASN A 72 13.30 12.22 4.13
N GLU A 73 12.69 11.36 3.33
CA GLU A 73 13.28 10.92 2.07
C GLU A 73 12.56 11.49 0.83
N ILE A 74 11.30 11.95 0.97
CA ILE A 74 10.51 12.41 -0.18
C ILE A 74 10.07 13.86 0.00
N VAL A 75 9.32 14.15 1.06
CA VAL A 75 8.69 15.46 1.28
C VAL A 75 8.78 15.86 2.74
N ASN A 76 9.20 17.09 3.00
CA ASN A 76 9.29 17.63 4.37
C ASN A 76 8.00 18.40 4.72
N ILE A 77 6.88 17.67 4.76
CA ILE A 77 5.56 18.23 5.12
C ILE A 77 4.85 17.30 6.12
N PRO A 78 3.98 17.83 6.99
CA PRO A 78 3.15 17.02 7.87
C PRO A 78 2.20 16.13 7.07
N LEU A 79 2.10 14.86 7.46
CA LEU A 79 1.26 13.87 6.81
C LEU A 79 0.21 13.31 7.76
N THR A 80 -0.84 12.74 7.21
CA THR A 80 -1.80 11.88 7.90
C THR A 80 -2.08 10.66 7.05
N CYS A 81 -2.42 9.55 7.69
CA CYS A 81 -2.83 8.33 7.02
C CYS A 81 -4.33 8.10 7.25
N PRO A 82 -5.22 8.59 6.37
CA PRO A 82 -6.67 8.46 6.57
C PRO A 82 -7.20 7.07 6.30
N GLU A 83 -6.50 6.27 5.50
CA GLU A 83 -6.99 4.98 5.01
C GLU A 83 -5.91 3.91 5.12
N VAL A 84 -6.27 2.80 5.77
CA VAL A 84 -5.45 1.59 5.89
C VAL A 84 -6.32 0.37 5.67
N TRP A 85 -5.82 -0.58 4.89
CA TRP A 85 -6.51 -1.85 4.63
C TRP A 85 -5.53 -3.02 4.50
N GLY A 86 -6.01 -4.21 4.82
CA GLY A 86 -5.30 -5.46 4.60
C GLY A 86 -5.87 -6.22 3.41
N CYS A 87 -5.03 -6.86 2.63
CA CYS A 87 -5.46 -7.74 1.54
C CYS A 87 -4.81 -9.11 1.65
N ILE A 88 -5.59 -10.16 1.35
CA ILE A 88 -5.10 -11.52 1.21
C ILE A 88 -5.38 -11.99 -0.21
N TYR A 89 -4.34 -12.44 -0.88
CA TYR A 89 -4.38 -12.99 -2.22
C TYR A 89 -4.06 -14.48 -2.17
N ASN A 90 -4.99 -15.28 -2.62
CA ASN A 90 -4.79 -16.71 -2.83
C ASN A 90 -4.40 -17.00 -4.29
N GLN A 91 -4.17 -18.26 -4.62
CA GLN A 91 -3.80 -18.65 -5.97
C GLN A 91 -4.82 -18.14 -6.99
N GLY A 92 -4.34 -17.49 -8.02
CA GLY A 92 -5.15 -16.88 -9.08
C GLY A 92 -5.83 -15.56 -8.71
N ASP A 93 -5.66 -15.05 -7.47
CA ASP A 93 -6.16 -13.72 -7.10
C ASP A 93 -5.30 -12.62 -7.70
N TYR A 94 -5.91 -11.51 -8.05
CA TYR A 94 -5.26 -10.42 -8.79
C TYR A 94 -5.96 -9.09 -8.54
N ILE A 95 -5.30 -8.01 -8.94
CA ILE A 95 -5.91 -6.70 -9.13
C ILE A 95 -5.38 -6.07 -10.41
N ASN A 96 -6.30 -5.62 -11.27
CA ASN A 96 -5.95 -4.96 -12.52
C ASN A 96 -5.31 -3.60 -12.27
N THR A 97 -4.72 -3.03 -13.32
CA THR A 97 -4.08 -1.73 -13.27
C THR A 97 -5.05 -0.65 -12.79
N HIS A 98 -4.68 0.03 -11.72
CA HIS A 98 -5.43 1.11 -11.09
C HIS A 98 -4.50 2.17 -10.51
N THR A 99 -5.08 3.22 -9.96
CA THR A 99 -4.41 4.27 -9.19
C THR A 99 -5.23 4.52 -7.92
N HIS A 100 -4.63 5.13 -6.91
CA HIS A 100 -5.37 5.61 -5.74
C HIS A 100 -5.74 7.10 -5.87
N LYS A 101 -5.85 7.61 -7.09
CA LYS A 101 -6.43 8.92 -7.32
C LYS A 101 -7.85 8.90 -6.77
N GLN A 102 -8.13 9.74 -5.80
CA GLN A 102 -9.52 9.96 -5.40
C GLN A 102 -10.31 10.43 -6.61
N GLY A 103 -11.48 9.80 -6.83
CA GLY A 103 -12.34 10.09 -7.96
C GLY A 103 -12.75 11.57 -8.01
N ASP A 104 -13.34 11.97 -9.10
CA ASP A 104 -13.68 13.33 -9.59
C ASP A 104 -14.36 14.31 -8.59
N MET A 105 -14.40 14.02 -7.32
CA MET A 105 -15.09 14.81 -6.29
C MET A 105 -14.18 15.60 -5.37
N ILE A 106 -12.88 15.61 -5.56
CA ILE A 106 -11.98 16.33 -4.66
C ILE A 106 -11.19 17.35 -5.43
N ASP A 107 -11.36 18.56 -4.93
CA ASP A 107 -10.50 19.69 -5.10
C ASP A 107 -9.06 19.25 -5.41
N CYS A 108 -8.63 19.49 -6.67
CA CYS A 108 -7.28 19.19 -7.15
C CYS A 108 -6.18 19.93 -6.36
N SER A 109 -6.54 20.53 -5.26
CA SER A 109 -5.71 21.32 -4.37
C SER A 109 -4.99 20.50 -3.28
N ILE A 110 -5.22 19.18 -3.15
CA ILE A 110 -4.43 18.33 -2.25
C ILE A 110 -3.44 17.52 -3.10
N PRO A 111 -2.27 18.07 -3.35
CA PRO A 111 -1.20 17.37 -4.03
C PRO A 111 -0.40 16.56 -3.03
N ASN A 112 0.18 15.49 -3.48
CA ASN A 112 1.08 14.60 -2.77
C ASN A 112 0.39 13.55 -1.89
N TYR A 113 -0.31 12.65 -2.56
CA TYR A 113 -0.68 11.36 -2.00
C TYR A 113 0.45 10.37 -2.20
N PHE A 114 0.86 9.74 -1.10
CA PHE A 114 1.72 8.56 -1.16
C PHE A 114 0.92 7.35 -0.75
N SER A 115 1.01 6.30 -1.55
CA SER A 115 0.51 4.98 -1.20
C SER A 115 1.66 4.13 -0.68
N PHE A 116 1.36 3.20 0.22
CA PHE A 116 2.31 2.20 0.63
C PHE A 116 1.73 0.79 0.52
N VAL A 117 2.61 -0.17 0.37
CA VAL A 117 2.34 -1.60 0.50
C VAL A 117 3.41 -2.19 1.43
N TYR A 118 2.98 -2.81 2.53
CA TYR A 118 3.82 -3.59 3.42
C TYR A 118 3.51 -5.08 3.26
N TYR A 119 4.52 -5.88 2.97
CA TYR A 119 4.34 -7.32 2.83
C TYR A 119 4.38 -8.00 4.20
N VAL A 120 3.21 -8.39 4.69
CA VAL A 120 3.02 -9.08 5.97
C VAL A 120 3.38 -10.56 5.86
N ASN A 121 3.01 -11.18 4.74
CA ASN A 121 3.36 -12.55 4.40
C ASN A 121 3.56 -12.65 2.87
N ALA A 122 4.68 -13.19 2.46
CA ALA A 122 5.04 -13.34 1.05
C ALA A 122 5.61 -14.74 0.79
N PRO A 123 4.75 -15.78 0.73
CA PRO A 123 5.19 -17.14 0.38
C PRO A 123 5.84 -17.19 -1.01
N GLU A 124 6.61 -18.25 -1.27
CA GLU A 124 7.13 -18.53 -2.61
C GLU A 124 5.99 -18.56 -3.63
N GLY A 125 6.16 -17.90 -4.77
CA GLY A 125 5.09 -17.72 -5.77
C GLY A 125 4.22 -16.48 -5.55
N SER A 126 4.52 -15.64 -4.55
CA SER A 126 3.85 -14.34 -4.38
C SER A 126 4.11 -13.43 -5.57
N SER A 127 3.04 -12.95 -6.20
CA SER A 127 3.15 -12.05 -7.35
C SER A 127 3.74 -10.70 -6.97
N PRO A 128 4.58 -10.10 -7.84
CA PRO A 128 5.15 -8.76 -7.63
C PRO A 128 4.08 -7.67 -7.66
N LEU A 129 4.44 -6.49 -7.15
CA LEU A 129 3.76 -5.24 -7.45
C LEU A 129 4.36 -4.68 -8.73
N VAL A 130 3.54 -4.48 -9.76
CA VAL A 130 3.99 -4.08 -11.10
C VAL A 130 3.51 -2.67 -11.41
N PHE A 131 4.41 -1.85 -11.93
CA PHE A 131 4.15 -0.50 -12.45
C PHE A 131 4.22 -0.51 -13.99
N PRO A 132 3.09 -0.75 -14.68
CA PRO A 132 3.11 -1.07 -16.11
C PRO A 132 3.58 0.09 -17.00
N THR A 133 3.48 1.34 -16.55
CA THR A 133 3.95 2.50 -17.31
C THR A 133 5.47 2.54 -17.44
N SER A 134 6.19 2.18 -16.37
CA SER A 134 7.66 2.13 -16.36
C SER A 134 8.21 0.73 -16.67
N GLY A 135 7.38 -0.31 -16.55
CA GLY A 135 7.83 -1.71 -16.58
C GLY A 135 8.56 -2.14 -15.32
N HIS A 136 8.52 -1.33 -14.25
CA HIS A 136 9.16 -1.67 -12.99
C HIS A 136 8.34 -2.70 -12.21
N GLU A 137 9.02 -3.69 -11.65
CA GLU A 137 8.43 -4.74 -10.82
C GLU A 137 9.12 -4.79 -9.46
N VAL A 138 8.32 -4.80 -8.40
CA VAL A 138 8.80 -4.94 -7.03
C VAL A 138 8.45 -6.32 -6.52
N GLU A 139 9.48 -7.11 -6.26
CA GLU A 139 9.32 -8.45 -5.68
C GLU A 139 8.64 -8.38 -4.31
N ALA A 140 7.68 -9.29 -4.09
CA ALA A 140 7.03 -9.46 -2.80
C ALA A 140 7.98 -10.16 -1.83
N VAL A 141 8.43 -9.43 -0.81
CA VAL A 141 9.33 -9.96 0.24
C VAL A 141 8.77 -9.57 1.60
N GLU A 142 8.60 -10.55 2.49
CA GLU A 142 8.10 -10.31 3.84
C GLU A 142 8.94 -9.25 4.59
N GLY A 143 8.27 -8.28 5.22
CA GLY A 143 8.92 -7.16 5.92
C GLY A 143 9.30 -5.98 5.05
N LYS A 144 9.18 -6.09 3.72
CA LYS A 144 9.42 -4.97 2.79
C LYS A 144 8.24 -4.01 2.78
N VAL A 145 8.54 -2.72 2.73
CA VAL A 145 7.61 -1.63 2.45
C VAL A 145 7.96 -1.05 1.09
N VAL A 146 6.95 -0.83 0.27
CA VAL A 146 7.03 -0.06 -0.97
C VAL A 146 6.22 1.20 -0.80
N ILE A 147 6.83 2.36 -1.02
CA ILE A 147 6.17 3.67 -0.95
C ILE A 147 6.26 4.30 -2.33
N PHE A 148 5.14 4.79 -2.83
CA PHE A 148 5.07 5.37 -4.17
C PHE A 148 3.97 6.43 -4.26
N GLU A 149 4.08 7.33 -5.24
CA GLU A 149 3.01 8.30 -5.50
C GLU A 149 1.70 7.60 -5.87
N SER A 150 0.59 7.94 -5.19
CA SER A 150 -0.71 7.29 -5.38
C SER A 150 -1.28 7.40 -6.80
N ARG A 151 -0.77 8.37 -7.59
CA ARG A 151 -1.13 8.53 -9.01
C ARG A 151 -0.50 7.49 -9.93
N LEU A 152 0.53 6.77 -9.48
CA LEU A 152 1.20 5.77 -10.30
C LEU A 152 0.30 4.58 -10.55
N ARG A 153 0.17 4.22 -11.81
CA ARG A 153 -0.59 3.04 -12.23
C ARG A 153 0.15 1.79 -11.78
N HIS A 154 -0.53 0.93 -11.06
CA HIS A 154 0.05 -0.31 -10.54
C HIS A 154 -0.97 -1.45 -10.60
N THR A 155 -0.45 -2.67 -10.54
CA THR A 155 -1.23 -3.90 -10.66
C THR A 155 -0.57 -5.03 -9.90
N ILE A 156 -1.34 -6.05 -9.57
CA ILE A 156 -0.85 -7.33 -9.04
C ILE A 156 -1.31 -8.41 -10.02
N PRO A 157 -0.39 -9.05 -10.76
CA PRO A 157 -0.70 -10.19 -11.63
C PRO A 157 -1.34 -11.36 -10.82
N PRO A 158 -1.98 -12.33 -11.50
CA PRO A 158 -2.54 -13.50 -10.83
C PRO A 158 -1.51 -14.19 -9.92
N ASN A 159 -1.84 -14.24 -8.62
CA ASN A 159 -0.96 -14.80 -7.60
C ASN A 159 -0.76 -16.32 -7.80
N GLN A 160 0.45 -16.82 -7.55
CA GLN A 160 0.81 -18.22 -7.82
C GLN A 160 0.85 -19.07 -6.53
N CYS A 161 0.48 -18.48 -5.38
CA CYS A 161 0.50 -19.17 -4.09
C CYS A 161 -0.75 -18.82 -3.26
N GLU A 162 -0.93 -19.52 -2.15
CA GLU A 162 -1.92 -19.18 -1.13
C GLU A 162 -1.37 -18.22 -0.10
N GLY A 163 -2.21 -17.29 0.38
CA GLY A 163 -1.95 -16.53 1.57
C GLY A 163 -0.93 -15.39 1.46
N ARG A 164 -0.66 -14.86 0.25
CA ARG A 164 0.06 -13.59 0.12
C ARG A 164 -0.74 -12.52 0.85
N CYS A 165 -0.14 -11.91 1.88
CA CYS A 165 -0.82 -10.95 2.74
C CYS A 165 -0.09 -9.61 2.76
N ILE A 166 -0.82 -8.53 2.56
CA ILE A 166 -0.28 -7.16 2.63
C ILE A 166 -1.12 -6.27 3.53
N LEU A 167 -0.48 -5.26 4.07
CA LEU A 167 -1.12 -4.05 4.60
C LEU A 167 -0.83 -2.91 3.64
N ALA A 168 -1.84 -2.14 3.27
CA ALA A 168 -1.72 -1.01 2.37
C ALA A 168 -2.48 0.21 2.92
N GLY A 169 -2.15 1.38 2.43
CA GLY A 169 -2.81 2.61 2.84
C GLY A 169 -2.31 3.82 2.06
N ASN A 170 -2.91 4.96 2.36
CA ASN A 170 -2.61 6.23 1.73
C ASN A 170 -2.20 7.28 2.77
N PHE A 171 -1.16 8.04 2.46
CA PHE A 171 -0.75 9.23 3.20
C PHE A 171 -1.10 10.49 2.42
N VAL A 172 -1.67 11.47 3.11
CA VAL A 172 -2.04 12.77 2.56
C VAL A 172 -1.41 13.89 3.36
N SER A 173 -1.23 15.07 2.74
CA SER A 173 -0.78 16.26 3.48
C SER A 173 -1.83 16.65 4.52
N SER A 174 -1.39 16.93 5.74
CA SER A 174 -2.24 17.47 6.81
C SER A 174 -2.52 18.95 6.63
N THR A 175 -1.79 19.63 5.74
CA THR A 175 -1.90 21.07 5.51
C THR A 175 -2.55 21.33 4.16
N PRO A 176 -3.81 21.83 4.11
CA PRO A 176 -4.43 22.23 2.87
C PRO A 176 -3.62 23.36 2.21
N GLY A 177 -3.22 23.20 0.96
CA GLY A 177 -2.76 24.30 0.11
C GLY A 177 -1.28 24.68 0.18
N VAL A 178 -0.39 23.92 0.79
CA VAL A 178 1.06 24.13 0.67
C VAL A 178 1.61 23.29 -0.46
N ILE A 179 1.45 23.80 -1.68
CA ILE A 179 2.30 23.39 -2.79
C ILE A 179 3.13 24.60 -3.16
N ASN A 180 4.37 24.55 -2.89
CA ASN A 180 5.31 25.47 -3.51
C ASN A 180 5.88 24.77 -4.76
N ALA A 181 5.78 25.54 -5.85
CA ALA A 181 6.34 25.28 -7.15
C ALA A 181 7.82 24.96 -7.11
#